data_4eb6e8b64134ed33eb048c5e4e37ed12
#
_entry.id   4eb6e8b64134ed33eb048c5e4e37ed12
#
_cell.length_a   1.000
_cell.length_b   1.000
_cell.length_c   1.000
_cell.angle_alpha   90.00
_cell.angle_beta   90.00
_cell.angle_gamma   90.00
#
_symmetry.space_group_name_H-M   'P 1'
#
loop_
_entity.id
_entity.type
_entity.pdbx_description
1 polymer ?
#
loop_
_entity_poly.entity_id
_entity_poly.type
_entity_poly.pdbx_seq_one_letter_code
_entity_poly.pdbx_strand_id
1 'polypeptide(L)'
;MRVTPGARVGAAIIDDVHVVVTPKVPIRRIIHMIGVAADPFNWRPEEVDGLSASSIDDALAALFARACIRAFGRGIYRTYRTERQQLSHIKGRIDVGRYVRSPLPLPVPVVTTVHDDHTPENQILRAATAALRVLPGLSDSSRTDLSAVWKVVRDVGTHPDPLQLAHGIVWSRHNNHYRTAVRLAELVLRSRSVAVTSGAVAVAGFVLNMPSVVEEYVRVLIRARLGADETEMPASWRGRMNLDQGRRIALIPDLGMRRNGRWQFVGDVKYKVAQGSGGDPATEIGRQADLYQLLAYVTEAGLDEGTLIYAGASRGEVVHTVRATGVRLRVVALDLTAADIDHQVRTAVSTGFSMAPPSSIV
;
A
#
# COMPACT_ATOMS: atom_id res chain seq x y z
N MET A 1 2.98 -15.21 30.58
CA MET A 1 2.27 -14.42 29.55
C MET A 1 2.39 -15.18 28.23
N ARG A 2 1.28 -15.46 27.54
CA ARG A 2 1.29 -16.12 26.22
C ARG A 2 1.10 -15.03 25.15
N VAL A 3 2.11 -14.78 24.34
CA VAL A 3 2.04 -13.81 23.25
C VAL A 3 1.68 -14.55 21.98
N THR A 4 0.58 -14.16 21.33
CA THR A 4 0.19 -14.69 20.02
C THR A 4 0.38 -13.57 18.98
N PRO A 5 1.43 -13.62 18.17
CA PRO A 5 1.83 -12.49 17.30
C PRO A 5 0.87 -12.21 16.14
N GLY A 6 -0.14 -13.06 15.91
CA GLY A 6 -1.03 -12.93 14.76
C GLY A 6 -0.27 -13.03 13.43
N ALA A 7 -0.71 -12.25 12.42
CA ALA A 7 -0.10 -12.20 11.09
C ALA A 7 0.84 -10.99 10.92
N ARG A 8 1.44 -10.51 12.00
CA ARG A 8 2.37 -9.38 12.03
C ARG A 8 3.80 -9.87 12.13
N VAL A 9 4.74 -9.19 11.48
CA VAL A 9 6.18 -9.50 11.49
C VAL A 9 6.98 -8.23 11.68
N GLY A 10 8.15 -8.33 12.31
CA GLY A 10 9.03 -7.20 12.61
C GLY A 10 9.53 -7.20 14.04
N ALA A 11 10.06 -6.07 14.49
CA ALA A 11 10.59 -5.91 15.84
C ALA A 11 9.94 -4.74 16.57
N ALA A 12 9.71 -4.90 17.85
CA ALA A 12 9.19 -3.84 18.71
C ALA A 12 9.79 -3.94 20.11
N ILE A 13 10.05 -2.80 20.74
CA ILE A 13 10.42 -2.71 22.13
C ILE A 13 9.13 -2.39 22.90
N ILE A 14 8.74 -3.31 23.78
CA ILE A 14 7.57 -3.17 24.66
C ILE A 14 8.08 -3.11 26.08
N ASP A 15 7.92 -1.99 26.75
CA ASP A 15 8.64 -1.65 27.96
C ASP A 15 10.16 -1.82 27.72
N ASP A 16 10.85 -2.68 28.47
CA ASP A 16 12.27 -2.98 28.29
C ASP A 16 12.50 -4.31 27.52
N VAL A 17 11.43 -4.92 26.96
CA VAL A 17 11.53 -6.21 26.28
C VAL A 17 11.58 -6.01 24.77
N HIS A 18 12.66 -6.45 24.15
CA HIS A 18 12.79 -6.50 22.69
C HIS A 18 12.09 -7.75 22.15
N VAL A 19 10.95 -7.55 21.50
CA VAL A 19 10.15 -8.61 20.86
C VAL A 19 10.42 -8.63 19.37
N VAL A 20 10.93 -9.74 18.87
CA VAL A 20 11.14 -9.95 17.42
C VAL A 20 10.20 -11.06 16.95
N VAL A 21 9.36 -10.74 15.97
CA VAL A 21 8.49 -11.69 15.29
C VAL A 21 9.07 -12.00 13.92
N THR A 22 9.67 -13.18 13.79
CA THR A 22 10.30 -13.62 12.56
C THR A 22 9.24 -14.03 11.53
N PRO A 23 9.34 -13.59 10.28
CA PRO A 23 8.41 -13.99 9.24
C PRO A 23 8.60 -15.48 8.87
N LYS A 24 7.49 -16.15 8.52
CA LYS A 24 7.51 -17.51 7.97
C LYS A 24 7.90 -17.53 6.48
N VAL A 25 7.73 -16.40 5.81
CA VAL A 25 8.15 -16.17 4.42
C VAL A 25 9.55 -15.53 4.45
N PRO A 26 10.50 -15.95 3.62
CA PRO A 26 11.82 -15.35 3.57
C PRO A 26 11.77 -13.82 3.38
N ILE A 27 12.60 -13.08 4.13
CA ILE A 27 12.63 -11.59 4.08
C ILE A 27 12.75 -11.11 2.64
N ARG A 28 13.61 -11.75 1.84
CA ARG A 28 13.77 -11.45 0.41
C ARG A 28 12.44 -11.46 -0.36
N ARG A 29 11.56 -12.40 -0.06
CA ARG A 29 10.23 -12.50 -0.70
C ARG A 29 9.29 -11.39 -0.24
N ILE A 30 9.35 -11.04 1.03
CA ILE A 30 8.55 -9.92 1.57
C ILE A 30 8.98 -8.61 0.89
N ILE A 31 10.26 -8.35 0.78
CA ILE A 31 10.79 -7.16 0.12
C ILE A 31 10.44 -7.16 -1.38
N HIS A 32 10.50 -8.32 -2.05
CA HIS A 32 10.04 -8.45 -3.43
C HIS A 32 8.55 -8.06 -3.56
N MET A 33 7.68 -8.61 -2.72
CA MET A 33 6.25 -8.27 -2.73
C MET A 33 6.00 -6.78 -2.48
N ILE A 34 6.71 -6.17 -1.53
CA ILE A 34 6.64 -4.73 -1.25
C ILE A 34 7.12 -3.91 -2.45
N GLY A 35 8.22 -4.29 -3.07
CA GLY A 35 8.77 -3.61 -4.23
C GLY A 35 7.85 -3.66 -5.44
N VAL A 36 7.31 -4.83 -5.76
CA VAL A 36 6.31 -5.00 -6.83
C VAL A 36 5.04 -4.19 -6.53
N ALA A 37 4.56 -4.19 -5.29
CA ALA A 37 3.40 -3.42 -4.89
C ALA A 37 3.62 -1.90 -5.04
N ALA A 38 4.84 -1.43 -4.75
CA ALA A 38 5.21 -0.02 -4.88
C ALA A 38 5.41 0.41 -6.35
N ASP A 39 5.99 -0.47 -7.19
CA ASP A 39 6.29 -0.17 -8.60
C ASP A 39 6.22 -1.43 -9.48
N PRO A 40 5.02 -1.85 -9.90
CA PRO A 40 4.82 -3.11 -10.61
C PRO A 40 5.43 -3.16 -12.01
N PHE A 41 5.77 -2.02 -12.58
CA PHE A 41 6.29 -1.92 -13.96
C PHE A 41 7.81 -1.82 -14.02
N ASN A 42 8.44 -1.24 -12.99
CA ASN A 42 9.89 -0.98 -12.99
C ASN A 42 10.64 -1.77 -11.92
N TRP A 43 9.93 -2.51 -11.07
CA TRP A 43 10.55 -3.34 -10.06
C TRP A 43 11.41 -4.45 -10.69
N ARG A 44 12.64 -4.58 -10.22
CA ARG A 44 13.58 -5.62 -10.66
C ARG A 44 13.96 -6.51 -9.49
N PRO A 45 13.84 -7.85 -9.62
CA PRO A 45 14.21 -8.80 -8.56
C PRO A 45 15.66 -8.62 -8.06
N GLU A 46 16.57 -8.21 -8.95
CA GLU A 46 17.98 -7.95 -8.62
C GLU A 46 18.16 -6.81 -7.60
N GLU A 47 17.16 -5.95 -7.44
CA GLU A 47 17.19 -4.91 -6.39
C GLU A 47 17.18 -5.51 -4.98
N VAL A 48 16.66 -6.72 -4.83
CA VAL A 48 16.66 -7.47 -3.57
C VAL A 48 18.00 -8.17 -3.33
N ASP A 49 18.61 -8.70 -4.39
CA ASP A 49 19.85 -9.48 -4.27
C ASP A 49 21.04 -8.63 -3.80
N GLY A 50 20.99 -7.32 -4.01
CA GLY A 50 21.94 -6.36 -3.47
C GLY A 50 21.66 -5.88 -2.05
N LEU A 51 20.65 -6.43 -1.36
CA LEU A 51 20.29 -6.08 0.02
C LEU A 51 20.89 -7.12 0.98
N SER A 52 22.04 -6.84 1.57
CA SER A 52 22.63 -7.64 2.66
C SER A 52 21.92 -7.38 3.99
N ALA A 53 20.59 -7.45 3.99
CA ALA A 53 19.80 -7.08 5.16
C ALA A 53 19.64 -8.27 6.12
N SER A 54 20.01 -8.06 7.37
CA SER A 54 19.86 -9.04 8.46
C SER A 54 18.44 -9.07 9.05
N SER A 55 17.67 -8.00 8.81
CA SER A 55 16.31 -7.82 9.33
C SER A 55 15.38 -7.22 8.28
N ILE A 56 14.07 -7.36 8.52
CA ILE A 56 13.05 -6.76 7.65
C ILE A 56 13.08 -5.24 7.70
N ASP A 57 13.43 -4.68 8.86
CA ASP A 57 13.51 -3.24 9.09
C ASP A 57 14.65 -2.63 8.27
N ASP A 58 15.82 -3.29 8.28
CA ASP A 58 16.99 -2.86 7.51
C ASP A 58 16.73 -2.96 6.00
N ALA A 59 16.12 -4.07 5.56
CA ALA A 59 15.77 -4.27 4.16
C ALA A 59 14.78 -3.20 3.64
N LEU A 60 13.77 -2.87 4.45
CA LEU A 60 12.80 -1.83 4.10
C LEU A 60 13.44 -0.44 4.11
N ALA A 61 14.31 -0.15 5.09
CA ALA A 61 15.04 1.11 5.15
C ALA A 61 15.91 1.32 3.91
N ALA A 62 16.65 0.30 3.49
CA ALA A 62 17.46 0.33 2.28
C ALA A 62 16.61 0.51 1.01
N LEU A 63 15.50 -0.25 0.88
CA LEU A 63 14.57 -0.13 -0.24
C LEU A 63 13.99 1.28 -0.35
N PHE A 64 13.50 1.82 0.77
CA PHE A 64 12.96 3.17 0.84
C PHE A 64 14.01 4.24 0.47
N ALA A 65 15.20 4.15 1.06
CA ALA A 65 16.27 5.12 0.79
C ALA A 65 16.67 5.13 -0.70
N ARG A 66 16.83 3.95 -1.32
CA ARG A 66 17.11 3.83 -2.76
C ARG A 66 16.00 4.44 -3.62
N ALA A 67 14.73 4.23 -3.27
CA ALA A 67 13.61 4.84 -3.98
C ALA A 67 13.63 6.37 -3.87
N CYS A 68 13.94 6.92 -2.68
CA CYS A 68 14.09 8.36 -2.47
C CYS A 68 15.27 8.93 -3.28
N ILE A 69 16.42 8.28 -3.25
CA ILE A 69 17.61 8.71 -4.01
C ILE A 69 17.30 8.76 -5.51
N ARG A 70 16.59 7.76 -6.04
CA ARG A 70 16.11 7.78 -7.44
C ARG A 70 15.15 8.94 -7.71
N ALA A 71 14.20 9.19 -6.80
CA ALA A 71 13.25 10.29 -6.93
C ALA A 71 13.96 11.65 -6.93
N PHE A 72 15.01 11.81 -6.13
CA PHE A 72 15.79 13.03 -6.05
C PHE A 72 16.83 13.20 -7.17
N GLY A 73 17.01 12.21 -8.03
CA GLY A 73 17.97 12.26 -9.14
C GLY A 73 17.79 13.44 -10.10
N ARG A 74 16.59 14.05 -10.09
CA ARG A 74 16.27 15.29 -10.84
C ARG A 74 16.17 16.53 -9.94
N GLY A 75 16.68 16.43 -8.71
CA GLY A 75 16.49 17.42 -7.66
C GLY A 75 15.22 17.20 -6.84
N ILE A 76 15.11 17.90 -5.72
CA ILE A 76 13.91 17.87 -4.89
C ILE A 76 12.72 18.50 -5.64
N TYR A 77 11.56 17.86 -5.58
CA TYR A 77 10.36 18.37 -6.23
C TYR A 77 9.89 19.68 -5.61
N ARG A 78 9.66 20.66 -6.45
CA ARG A 78 9.18 21.98 -6.06
C ARG A 78 7.94 22.34 -6.83
N THR A 79 7.04 23.08 -6.17
CA THR A 79 5.81 23.57 -6.80
C THR A 79 5.54 25.01 -6.41
N TYR A 80 4.67 25.66 -7.18
CA TYR A 80 4.21 26.99 -6.85
C TYR A 80 3.03 26.89 -5.88
N ARG A 81 3.16 27.55 -4.72
CA ARG A 81 2.13 27.64 -3.71
C ARG A 81 1.71 29.08 -3.51
N THR A 82 0.40 29.31 -3.49
CA THR A 82 -0.13 30.64 -3.21
C THR A 82 -0.30 30.81 -1.70
N GLU A 83 0.36 31.82 -1.15
CA GLU A 83 0.29 32.18 0.26
C GLU A 83 -0.34 33.55 0.46
N ARG A 84 -1.15 33.66 1.50
CA ARG A 84 -1.66 34.96 2.00
C ARG A 84 -0.79 35.37 3.15
N GLN A 85 -0.11 36.51 2.99
CA GLN A 85 0.82 37.05 3.98
C GLN A 85 0.43 38.51 4.32
N GLN A 86 0.90 38.98 5.46
CA GLN A 86 0.87 40.40 5.81
C GLN A 86 2.31 40.90 5.84
N LEU A 87 2.66 41.82 4.94
CA LEU A 87 4.02 42.30 4.76
C LEU A 87 4.09 43.82 4.93
N SER A 88 5.20 44.29 5.47
CA SER A 88 5.49 45.73 5.54
C SER A 88 5.82 46.37 4.19
N HIS A 89 6.01 45.52 3.16
CA HIS A 89 6.25 45.92 1.77
C HIS A 89 5.40 45.09 0.82
N ILE A 90 5.07 45.65 -0.33
CA ILE A 90 4.24 44.96 -1.32
C ILE A 90 5.08 43.94 -2.07
N LYS A 91 4.74 42.64 -1.93
CA LYS A 91 5.30 41.54 -2.72
C LYS A 91 4.12 40.67 -3.21
N GLY A 92 4.00 40.53 -4.53
CA GLY A 92 2.88 39.82 -5.13
C GLY A 92 1.63 40.71 -5.32
N ARG A 93 0.43 40.11 -5.22
CA ARG A 93 -0.85 40.82 -5.44
C ARG A 93 -1.46 41.24 -4.09
N ILE A 94 -1.89 42.50 -3.98
CA ILE A 94 -2.61 42.98 -2.78
C ILE A 94 -3.96 42.25 -2.68
N ASP A 95 -4.29 41.72 -1.51
CA ASP A 95 -5.62 41.22 -1.19
C ASP A 95 -6.51 42.42 -0.83
N VAL A 96 -7.07 43.05 -1.86
CA VAL A 96 -7.86 44.27 -1.75
C VAL A 96 -9.04 44.11 -0.76
N GLY A 97 -9.70 42.94 -0.78
CA GLY A 97 -10.80 42.65 0.12
C GLY A 97 -10.42 42.64 1.61
N ARG A 98 -9.20 42.24 1.93
CA ARG A 98 -8.65 42.29 3.28
C ARG A 98 -8.08 43.68 3.59
N TYR A 99 -7.41 44.29 2.63
CA TYR A 99 -6.78 45.60 2.81
C TYR A 99 -7.84 46.70 3.18
N VAL A 100 -8.96 46.75 2.46
CA VAL A 100 -10.04 47.71 2.72
C VAL A 100 -10.69 47.54 4.12
N ARG A 101 -10.63 46.33 4.68
CA ARG A 101 -11.12 46.03 6.03
C ARG A 101 -10.07 46.20 7.12
N SER A 102 -8.83 46.52 6.76
CA SER A 102 -7.76 46.71 7.73
C SER A 102 -7.83 48.11 8.32
N PRO A 103 -7.80 48.26 9.64
CA PRO A 103 -7.83 49.58 10.30
C PRO A 103 -6.52 50.35 10.13
N LEU A 104 -5.45 49.67 9.70
CA LEU A 104 -4.10 50.25 9.52
C LEU A 104 -3.61 49.99 8.11
N PRO A 105 -2.87 50.96 7.50
CA PRO A 105 -2.32 50.79 6.16
C PRO A 105 -1.18 49.73 6.06
N LEU A 106 -0.57 49.40 7.19
CA LEU A 106 0.50 48.41 7.31
C LEU A 106 0.25 47.48 8.50
N PRO A 107 0.58 46.17 8.42
CA PRO A 107 1.13 45.50 7.24
C PRO A 107 0.07 45.27 6.15
N VAL A 108 0.50 45.28 4.88
CA VAL A 108 -0.36 45.10 3.73
C VAL A 108 -0.67 43.61 3.54
N PRO A 109 -1.94 43.20 3.48
CA PRO A 109 -2.31 41.81 3.13
C PRO A 109 -2.04 41.58 1.64
N VAL A 110 -1.17 40.63 1.35
CA VAL A 110 -0.76 40.26 -0.01
C VAL A 110 -0.96 38.77 -0.27
N VAL A 111 -1.19 38.47 -1.52
CA VAL A 111 -1.18 37.10 -2.06
C VAL A 111 0.10 36.94 -2.85
N THR A 112 1.00 36.11 -2.32
CA THR A 112 2.29 35.81 -2.95
C THR A 112 2.29 34.39 -3.52
N THR A 113 3.06 34.20 -4.59
CA THR A 113 3.34 32.84 -5.11
C THR A 113 4.77 32.50 -4.72
N VAL A 114 4.92 31.43 -3.94
CA VAL A 114 6.21 30.94 -3.48
C VAL A 114 6.49 29.62 -4.22
N HIS A 115 7.70 29.50 -4.76
CA HIS A 115 8.19 28.26 -5.34
C HIS A 115 9.05 27.55 -4.31
N ASP A 116 8.49 26.55 -3.65
CA ASP A 116 9.14 25.87 -2.54
C ASP A 116 9.02 24.33 -2.63
N ASP A 117 9.75 23.66 -1.75
CA ASP A 117 9.78 22.21 -1.64
C ASP A 117 8.88 21.66 -0.53
N HIS A 118 8.04 22.49 0.08
CA HIS A 118 7.07 22.06 1.12
C HIS A 118 5.86 21.35 0.51
N THR A 119 6.12 20.47 -0.46
CA THR A 119 5.09 19.68 -1.16
C THR A 119 4.62 18.51 -0.31
N PRO A 120 3.39 18.01 -0.50
CA PRO A 120 2.91 16.80 0.19
C PRO A 120 3.86 15.62 0.05
N GLU A 121 4.40 15.38 -1.16
CA GLU A 121 5.35 14.31 -1.44
C GLU A 121 6.58 14.40 -0.54
N ASN A 122 7.23 15.57 -0.51
CA ASN A 122 8.44 15.75 0.28
C ASN A 122 8.19 15.67 1.79
N GLN A 123 7.03 16.16 2.26
CA GLN A 123 6.64 16.08 3.68
C GLN A 123 6.44 14.62 4.13
N ILE A 124 5.83 13.78 3.28
CA ILE A 124 5.66 12.36 3.54
C ILE A 124 7.02 11.67 3.58
N LEU A 125 7.91 11.92 2.60
CA LEU A 125 9.25 11.35 2.57
C LEU A 125 10.07 11.77 3.79
N ARG A 126 9.97 13.03 4.22
CA ARG A 126 10.61 13.52 5.45
C ARG A 126 10.14 12.75 6.68
N ALA A 127 8.82 12.59 6.84
CA ALA A 127 8.23 11.89 7.98
C ALA A 127 8.67 10.42 8.04
N ALA A 128 8.65 9.71 6.90
CA ALA A 128 9.10 8.33 6.81
C ALA A 128 10.62 8.21 7.07
N THR A 129 11.43 9.13 6.54
CA THR A 129 12.88 9.15 6.80
C THR A 129 13.16 9.35 8.28
N ALA A 130 12.48 10.28 8.94
CA ALA A 130 12.62 10.51 10.38
C ALA A 130 12.24 9.27 11.20
N ALA A 131 11.19 8.55 10.78
CA ALA A 131 10.74 7.32 11.43
C ALA A 131 11.76 6.19 11.32
N LEU A 132 12.36 6.00 10.14
CA LEU A 132 13.33 4.93 9.91
C LEU A 132 14.68 5.20 10.60
N ARG A 133 15.14 6.45 10.63
CA ARG A 133 16.45 6.81 11.23
C ARG A 133 16.59 6.48 12.71
N VAL A 134 15.51 6.36 13.45
CA VAL A 134 15.51 6.04 14.88
C VAL A 134 15.41 4.55 15.16
N LEU A 135 15.27 3.71 14.13
CA LEU A 135 15.18 2.26 14.32
C LEU A 135 16.54 1.68 14.77
N PRO A 136 16.54 0.80 15.77
CA PRO A 136 17.74 0.05 16.15
C PRO A 136 18.10 -1.00 15.09
N GLY A 137 19.37 -1.43 15.07
CA GLY A 137 19.79 -2.58 14.25
C GLY A 137 19.90 -2.36 12.74
N LEU A 138 19.82 -1.10 12.28
CA LEU A 138 20.09 -0.80 10.88
C LEU A 138 21.59 -0.96 10.56
N SER A 139 21.88 -1.48 9.36
CA SER A 139 23.24 -1.57 8.83
C SER A 139 23.85 -0.17 8.59
N ASP A 140 25.16 -0.08 8.54
CA ASP A 140 25.86 1.18 8.25
C ASP A 140 25.52 1.71 6.86
N SER A 141 25.30 0.82 5.88
CA SER A 141 24.84 1.17 4.55
C SER A 141 23.48 1.85 4.59
N SER A 142 22.48 1.25 5.25
CA SER A 142 21.14 1.81 5.39
C SER A 142 21.16 3.16 6.14
N ARG A 143 21.98 3.28 7.18
CA ARG A 143 22.17 4.54 7.92
C ARG A 143 22.75 5.64 7.04
N THR A 144 23.72 5.29 6.20
CA THR A 144 24.36 6.21 5.26
C THR A 144 23.36 6.71 4.22
N ASP A 145 22.62 5.79 3.60
CA ASP A 145 21.62 6.10 2.58
C ASP A 145 20.48 6.95 3.16
N LEU A 146 19.95 6.59 4.34
CA LEU A 146 18.94 7.42 5.04
C LEU A 146 19.48 8.79 5.44
N SER A 147 20.78 8.91 5.76
CA SER A 147 21.40 10.19 6.07
C SER A 147 21.53 11.06 4.83
N ALA A 148 21.79 10.46 3.65
CA ALA A 148 21.77 11.17 2.38
C ALA A 148 20.36 11.68 2.05
N VAL A 149 19.32 10.84 2.20
CA VAL A 149 17.92 11.25 2.03
C VAL A 149 17.57 12.38 3.00
N TRP A 150 17.96 12.25 4.28
CA TRP A 150 17.66 13.25 5.30
C TRP A 150 18.25 14.62 4.99
N LYS A 151 19.47 14.69 4.45
CA LYS A 151 20.10 15.96 4.04
C LYS A 151 19.25 16.73 3.02
N VAL A 152 18.48 16.01 2.19
CA VAL A 152 17.61 16.62 1.17
C VAL A 152 16.30 17.09 1.78
N VAL A 153 15.70 16.32 2.70
CA VAL A 153 14.33 16.59 3.16
C VAL A 153 14.23 17.25 4.54
N ARG A 154 15.32 17.41 5.30
CA ARG A 154 15.30 17.89 6.69
C ARG A 154 14.65 19.28 6.87
N ASP A 155 14.83 20.15 5.88
CA ASP A 155 14.35 21.54 5.92
C ASP A 155 12.91 21.68 5.33
N VAL A 156 12.34 20.61 4.78
CA VAL A 156 10.95 20.54 4.33
C VAL A 156 10.02 20.69 5.53
N GLY A 157 8.88 21.33 5.38
CA GLY A 157 7.88 21.49 6.42
C GLY A 157 7.35 20.15 6.96
N THR A 158 6.82 20.16 8.18
CA THR A 158 6.17 19.00 8.81
C THR A 158 4.67 19.11 8.68
N HIS A 159 4.00 17.95 8.63
CA HIS A 159 2.55 17.85 8.73
C HIS A 159 2.18 16.96 9.93
N PRO A 160 1.16 17.31 10.73
CA PRO A 160 0.75 16.50 11.89
C PRO A 160 0.27 15.11 11.50
N ASP A 161 -0.38 14.97 10.35
CA ASP A 161 -0.80 13.69 9.77
C ASP A 161 -0.26 13.55 8.34
N PRO A 162 0.97 13.04 8.17
CA PRO A 162 1.57 12.87 6.84
C PRO A 162 0.84 11.82 5.98
N LEU A 163 0.13 10.84 6.58
CA LEU A 163 -0.64 9.87 5.81
C LEU A 163 -1.87 10.51 5.15
N GLN A 164 -2.46 11.51 5.77
CA GLN A 164 -3.58 12.24 5.16
C GLN A 164 -3.14 12.97 3.89
N LEU A 165 -1.91 13.48 3.85
CA LEU A 165 -1.37 14.15 2.65
C LEU A 165 -1.32 13.21 1.44
N ALA A 166 -1.01 11.93 1.63
CA ALA A 166 -0.89 10.96 0.56
C ALA A 166 -2.19 10.82 -0.26
N HIS A 167 -3.33 10.89 0.40
CA HIS A 167 -4.64 10.79 -0.25
C HIS A 167 -4.97 12.01 -1.15
N GLY A 168 -4.31 13.14 -0.92
CA GLY A 168 -4.51 14.38 -1.68
C GLY A 168 -3.53 14.56 -2.85
N ILE A 169 -2.56 13.68 -3.03
CA ILE A 169 -1.56 13.82 -4.10
C ILE A 169 -2.21 13.55 -5.46
N VAL A 170 -2.18 14.55 -6.33
CA VAL A 170 -2.56 14.40 -7.73
C VAL A 170 -1.32 14.08 -8.56
N TRP A 171 -1.25 12.86 -9.07
CA TRP A 171 -0.11 12.40 -9.85
C TRP A 171 -0.13 12.97 -11.27
N SER A 172 1.00 13.48 -11.71
CA SER A 172 1.23 14.07 -13.01
C SER A 172 2.63 13.70 -13.53
N ARG A 173 2.95 14.05 -14.76
CA ARG A 173 4.31 13.86 -15.32
C ARG A 173 5.42 14.53 -14.48
N HIS A 174 5.08 15.53 -13.68
CA HIS A 174 6.05 16.29 -12.91
C HIS A 174 6.45 15.61 -11.59
N ASN A 175 5.55 14.87 -10.95
CA ASN A 175 5.77 14.21 -9.66
C ASN A 175 5.67 12.68 -9.73
N ASN A 176 5.32 12.08 -10.89
CA ASN A 176 5.14 10.64 -11.00
C ASN A 176 6.38 9.82 -10.62
N HIS A 177 7.58 10.37 -10.80
CA HIS A 177 8.83 9.72 -10.38
C HIS A 177 9.00 9.60 -8.86
N TYR A 178 8.18 10.30 -8.07
CA TYR A 178 8.10 10.17 -6.61
C TYR A 178 7.20 9.03 -6.15
N ARG A 179 6.37 8.50 -7.03
CA ARG A 179 5.27 7.59 -6.67
C ARG A 179 5.73 6.37 -5.88
N THR A 180 6.81 5.72 -6.31
CA THR A 180 7.40 4.57 -5.63
C THR A 180 7.87 4.93 -4.22
N ALA A 181 8.62 6.03 -4.08
CA ALA A 181 9.11 6.49 -2.78
C ALA A 181 7.98 6.86 -1.82
N VAL A 182 6.92 7.53 -2.31
CA VAL A 182 5.74 7.89 -1.51
C VAL A 182 4.98 6.65 -1.06
N ARG A 183 4.75 5.66 -1.92
CA ARG A 183 4.10 4.39 -1.53
C ARG A 183 4.87 3.63 -0.46
N LEU A 184 6.20 3.59 -0.58
CA LEU A 184 7.04 3.00 0.46
C LEU A 184 7.00 3.81 1.76
N ALA A 185 6.98 5.15 1.67
CA ALA A 185 6.82 6.03 2.83
C ALA A 185 5.48 5.78 3.56
N GLU A 186 4.38 5.62 2.82
CA GLU A 186 3.09 5.27 3.41
C GLU A 186 3.14 3.93 4.15
N LEU A 187 3.77 2.91 3.57
CA LEU A 187 3.95 1.61 4.23
C LEU A 187 4.73 1.77 5.54
N VAL A 188 5.84 2.52 5.52
CA VAL A 188 6.65 2.82 6.71
C VAL A 188 5.81 3.51 7.79
N LEU A 189 5.09 4.56 7.42
CA LEU A 189 4.30 5.35 8.37
C LEU A 189 3.12 4.55 8.96
N ARG A 190 2.44 3.74 8.16
CA ARG A 190 1.36 2.85 8.62
C ARG A 190 1.88 1.76 9.56
N SER A 191 3.05 1.22 9.28
CA SER A 191 3.67 0.17 10.10
C SER A 191 4.13 0.68 11.46
N ARG A 192 4.57 1.94 11.55
CA ARG A 192 4.90 2.62 12.80
C ARG A 192 3.67 2.94 13.65
N SER A 193 2.58 3.38 13.02
CA SER A 193 1.34 3.78 13.70
C SER A 193 0.70 2.61 14.46
N VAL A 194 0.80 1.39 13.96
CA VAL A 194 0.27 0.19 14.62
C VAL A 194 1.02 -0.13 15.92
N ALA A 195 2.30 0.23 16.02
CA ALA A 195 3.10 0.01 17.22
C ALA A 195 2.73 0.97 18.37
N VAL A 196 2.21 2.16 18.07
CA VAL A 196 1.88 3.20 19.07
C VAL A 196 0.49 3.03 19.69
N THR A 197 -0.42 2.28 19.07
CA THR A 197 -1.84 2.18 19.48
C THR A 197 -2.12 1.13 20.57
N SER A 198 -1.14 0.37 21.00
CA SER A 198 -1.32 -0.72 22.00
C SER A 198 -1.01 -0.30 23.45
N GLY A 199 -1.62 0.80 23.93
CA GLY A 199 -1.52 1.18 25.35
C GLY A 199 -0.48 2.27 25.62
N ALA A 200 -0.37 2.72 26.88
CA ALA A 200 0.46 3.83 27.35
C ALA A 200 1.99 3.57 27.29
N VAL A 201 2.43 2.60 26.53
CA VAL A 201 3.83 2.18 26.38
C VAL A 201 4.39 2.77 25.11
N ALA A 202 5.53 3.47 25.20
CA ALA A 202 6.29 3.94 24.05
C ALA A 202 6.90 2.73 23.32
N VAL A 203 6.23 2.25 22.28
CA VAL A 203 6.73 1.17 21.44
C VAL A 203 7.55 1.78 20.32
N ALA A 204 8.88 1.71 20.44
CA ALA A 204 9.79 2.00 19.33
C ALA A 204 9.94 0.72 18.50
N GLY A 205 9.30 0.66 17.34
CA GLY A 205 9.43 -0.53 16.50
C GLY A 205 8.72 -0.37 15.17
N PHE A 206 8.94 -1.36 14.32
CA PHE A 206 8.35 -1.46 13.02
C PHE A 206 7.68 -2.83 12.88
N VAL A 207 6.39 -2.84 12.61
CA VAL A 207 5.61 -4.07 12.53
C VAL A 207 4.77 -4.07 11.25
N LEU A 208 5.15 -4.93 10.30
CA LEU A 208 4.42 -5.15 9.07
C LEU A 208 3.17 -5.99 9.30
N ASN A 209 2.05 -5.56 8.72
CA ASN A 209 0.85 -6.38 8.58
C ASN A 209 0.97 -7.22 7.32
N MET A 210 1.32 -8.51 7.45
CA MET A 210 1.53 -9.40 6.32
C MET A 210 0.30 -9.60 5.41
N PRO A 211 -0.91 -9.76 5.94
CA PRO A 211 -2.12 -9.73 5.13
C PRO A 211 -2.18 -8.54 4.17
N SER A 212 -2.02 -7.31 4.67
CA SER A 212 -2.08 -6.11 3.84
C SER A 212 -0.97 -6.04 2.79
N VAL A 213 0.24 -6.54 3.10
CA VAL A 213 1.34 -6.62 2.12
C VAL A 213 0.98 -7.58 0.99
N VAL A 214 0.44 -8.75 1.33
CA VAL A 214 0.08 -9.77 0.34
C VAL A 214 -1.14 -9.34 -0.48
N GLU A 215 -2.17 -8.77 0.15
CA GLU A 215 -3.34 -8.22 -0.54
C GLU A 215 -2.94 -7.16 -1.58
N GLU A 216 -2.09 -6.21 -1.20
CA GLU A 216 -1.62 -5.16 -2.10
C GLU A 216 -0.81 -5.74 -3.27
N TYR A 217 0.12 -6.65 -2.96
CA TYR A 217 0.93 -7.34 -3.97
C TYR A 217 0.08 -8.09 -5.00
N VAL A 218 -0.87 -8.91 -4.52
CA VAL A 218 -1.77 -9.67 -5.38
C VAL A 218 -2.64 -8.73 -6.22
N ARG A 219 -3.22 -7.69 -5.61
CA ARG A 219 -4.06 -6.70 -6.30
C ARG A 219 -3.31 -6.00 -7.41
N VAL A 220 -2.09 -5.56 -7.16
CA VAL A 220 -1.28 -4.83 -8.14
C VAL A 220 -0.92 -5.71 -9.34
N LEU A 221 -0.54 -6.97 -9.12
CA LEU A 221 -0.25 -7.91 -10.20
C LEU A 221 -1.48 -8.26 -11.02
N ILE A 222 -2.62 -8.51 -10.36
CA ILE A 222 -3.90 -8.80 -11.04
C ILE A 222 -4.35 -7.57 -11.84
N ARG A 223 -4.28 -6.38 -11.27
CA ARG A 223 -4.60 -5.13 -11.96
C ARG A 223 -3.76 -4.95 -13.23
N ALA A 224 -2.44 -5.16 -13.12
CA ALA A 224 -1.56 -5.09 -14.29
C ALA A 224 -1.88 -6.17 -15.32
N ARG A 225 -2.23 -7.39 -14.91
CA ARG A 225 -2.60 -8.50 -15.80
C ARG A 225 -3.90 -8.23 -16.55
N LEU A 226 -4.88 -7.57 -15.89
CA LEU A 226 -6.18 -7.25 -16.46
C LEU A 226 -6.17 -5.95 -17.28
N GLY A 227 -5.04 -5.23 -17.33
CA GLY A 227 -4.95 -3.93 -17.98
C GLY A 227 -5.90 -2.90 -17.37
N ALA A 228 -6.20 -3.04 -16.07
CA ALA A 228 -7.06 -2.12 -15.34
C ALA A 228 -6.24 -0.98 -14.71
N ASP A 229 -6.86 0.19 -14.58
CA ASP A 229 -6.28 1.31 -13.85
C ASP A 229 -6.73 1.34 -12.37
N GLU A 230 -6.27 2.35 -11.62
CA GLU A 230 -6.62 2.51 -10.20
C GLU A 230 -8.07 2.96 -9.97
N THR A 231 -8.76 3.45 -10.98
CA THR A 231 -10.18 3.80 -10.90
C THR A 231 -11.07 2.60 -11.13
N GLU A 232 -10.66 1.70 -12.02
CA GLU A 232 -11.34 0.44 -12.32
C GLU A 232 -11.11 -0.62 -11.22
N MET A 233 -9.90 -0.65 -10.62
CA MET A 233 -9.51 -1.57 -9.55
C MET A 233 -8.79 -0.82 -8.42
N PRO A 234 -9.54 -0.10 -7.58
CA PRO A 234 -8.99 0.71 -6.49
C PRO A 234 -8.48 -0.13 -5.33
N ALA A 235 -7.76 0.52 -4.41
CA ALA A 235 -7.23 -0.09 -3.20
C ALA A 235 -8.32 -0.54 -2.21
N SER A 236 -9.54 0.01 -2.30
CA SER A 236 -10.64 -0.37 -1.41
C SER A 236 -11.99 -0.16 -2.08
N TRP A 237 -12.91 -1.07 -1.82
CA TRP A 237 -14.30 -1.02 -2.25
C TRP A 237 -15.27 -0.59 -1.14
N ARG A 238 -14.76 -0.04 -0.04
CA ARG A 238 -15.59 0.41 1.08
C ARG A 238 -16.68 1.37 0.62
N GLY A 239 -17.93 1.10 1.02
CA GLY A 239 -19.10 1.91 0.69
C GLY A 239 -19.61 1.81 -0.76
N ARG A 240 -19.04 0.88 -1.56
CA ARG A 240 -19.39 0.71 -2.97
C ARG A 240 -20.15 -0.59 -3.27
N MET A 241 -20.20 -1.52 -2.32
CA MET A 241 -20.92 -2.79 -2.41
C MET A 241 -21.66 -3.05 -1.08
N ASN A 242 -22.91 -3.47 -1.13
CA ASN A 242 -23.72 -3.75 0.04
C ASN A 242 -24.61 -4.96 -0.23
N LEU A 243 -24.75 -5.84 0.74
CA LEU A 243 -25.55 -7.06 0.62
C LEU A 243 -27.06 -6.80 0.65
N ASP A 244 -27.49 -5.74 1.34
CA ASP A 244 -28.89 -5.43 1.54
C ASP A 244 -29.31 -4.11 0.86
N GLN A 245 -30.60 -3.99 0.49
CA GLN A 245 -31.15 -2.78 -0.11
C GLN A 245 -31.03 -1.55 0.80
N GLY A 246 -31.04 -1.78 2.12
CA GLY A 246 -30.91 -0.74 3.14
C GLY A 246 -29.47 -0.22 3.32
N ARG A 247 -28.49 -0.80 2.62
CA ARG A 247 -27.06 -0.47 2.68
C ARG A 247 -26.46 -0.55 4.09
N ARG A 248 -26.99 -1.44 4.92
CA ARG A 248 -26.53 -1.63 6.31
C ARG A 248 -25.45 -2.70 6.43
N ILE A 249 -25.37 -3.62 5.46
CA ILE A 249 -24.39 -4.71 5.44
C ILE A 249 -23.41 -4.42 4.33
N ALA A 250 -22.30 -3.79 4.69
CA ALA A 250 -21.24 -3.47 3.72
C ALA A 250 -20.47 -4.72 3.31
N LEU A 251 -20.25 -4.88 2.01
CA LEU A 251 -19.34 -5.84 1.42
C LEU A 251 -18.07 -5.13 0.96
N ILE A 252 -16.91 -5.65 1.36
CA ILE A 252 -15.63 -5.03 1.05
C ILE A 252 -14.69 -6.10 0.50
N PRO A 253 -14.79 -6.45 -0.79
CA PRO A 253 -13.86 -7.39 -1.40
C PRO A 253 -12.46 -6.79 -1.46
N ASP A 254 -11.43 -7.61 -1.22
CA ASP A 254 -10.02 -7.22 -1.34
C ASP A 254 -9.65 -6.96 -2.80
N LEU A 255 -10.25 -7.73 -3.70
CA LEU A 255 -10.07 -7.66 -5.13
C LEU A 255 -11.43 -7.38 -5.80
N GLY A 256 -11.45 -6.37 -6.64
CA GLY A 256 -12.65 -6.05 -7.42
C GLY A 256 -12.30 -5.20 -8.61
N MET A 257 -12.96 -5.44 -9.75
CA MET A 257 -12.81 -4.63 -10.95
C MET A 257 -14.19 -4.22 -11.47
N ARG A 258 -14.36 -2.91 -11.69
CA ARG A 258 -15.54 -2.35 -12.36
C ARG A 258 -15.09 -1.58 -13.60
N ARG A 259 -15.74 -1.87 -14.73
CA ARG A 259 -15.52 -1.15 -15.99
C ARG A 259 -16.89 -0.74 -16.53
N ASN A 260 -17.02 0.52 -16.93
CA ASN A 260 -18.29 1.07 -17.43
C ASN A 260 -19.48 0.86 -16.45
N GLY A 261 -19.22 1.00 -15.15
CA GLY A 261 -20.24 0.85 -14.12
C GLY A 261 -20.63 -0.59 -13.76
N ARG A 262 -20.11 -1.61 -14.47
CA ARG A 262 -20.41 -3.05 -14.25
C ARG A 262 -19.22 -3.75 -13.59
N TRP A 263 -19.53 -4.66 -12.67
CA TRP A 263 -18.53 -5.57 -12.13
C TRP A 263 -18.04 -6.52 -13.23
N GLN A 264 -16.74 -6.72 -13.26
CA GLN A 264 -16.08 -7.66 -14.16
C GLN A 264 -15.37 -8.77 -13.39
N PHE A 265 -14.96 -8.48 -12.15
CA PHE A 265 -14.25 -9.41 -11.31
C PHE A 265 -14.49 -9.07 -9.84
N VAL A 266 -14.60 -10.10 -8.99
CA VAL A 266 -14.52 -9.99 -7.52
C VAL A 266 -13.70 -11.14 -6.97
N GLY A 267 -12.97 -10.85 -5.90
CA GLY A 267 -12.19 -11.85 -5.18
C GLY A 267 -11.80 -11.39 -3.80
N ASP A 268 -11.20 -12.30 -3.07
CA ASP A 268 -10.74 -12.07 -1.71
C ASP A 268 -9.39 -12.76 -1.50
N VAL A 269 -8.53 -12.18 -0.64
CA VAL A 269 -7.18 -12.68 -0.38
C VAL A 269 -7.06 -13.03 1.10
N LYS A 270 -6.68 -14.27 1.39
CA LYS A 270 -6.48 -14.75 2.76
C LYS A 270 -5.02 -15.14 2.96
N TYR A 271 -4.35 -14.43 3.83
CA TYR A 271 -3.00 -14.78 4.25
C TYR A 271 -3.07 -15.87 5.33
N LYS A 272 -2.83 -17.11 4.94
CA LYS A 272 -2.84 -18.28 5.84
C LYS A 272 -1.60 -19.13 5.58
N VAL A 273 -0.56 -18.89 6.36
CA VAL A 273 0.63 -19.77 6.36
C VAL A 273 0.25 -21.02 7.16
N ALA A 274 0.11 -22.15 6.50
CA ALA A 274 -0.23 -23.42 7.13
C ALA A 274 0.72 -23.71 8.30
N GLN A 275 0.15 -23.92 9.50
CA GLN A 275 0.88 -24.56 10.60
C GLN A 275 0.81 -26.05 10.28
N GLY A 276 1.98 -26.65 10.06
CA GLY A 276 2.11 -28.05 9.65
C GLY A 276 1.25 -29.01 10.45
N SER A 277 0.25 -29.50 9.81
CA SER A 277 -0.45 -30.74 10.11
C SER A 277 -0.77 -31.34 8.73
N GLY A 278 -0.32 -32.55 8.48
CA GLY A 278 -0.30 -33.23 7.19
C GLY A 278 -1.68 -33.58 6.62
N GLY A 279 -2.53 -32.58 6.40
CA GLY A 279 -3.76 -32.68 5.63
C GLY A 279 -3.52 -32.26 4.18
N ASP A 280 -4.25 -32.86 3.26
CA ASP A 280 -4.27 -32.47 1.86
C ASP A 280 -4.55 -30.94 1.75
N PRO A 281 -3.65 -30.15 1.13
CA PRO A 281 -3.85 -28.72 0.97
C PRO A 281 -5.21 -28.35 0.36
N ALA A 282 -5.78 -29.21 -0.48
CA ALA A 282 -7.09 -29.01 -1.10
C ALA A 282 -8.25 -29.09 -0.08
N THR A 283 -8.09 -29.82 1.02
CA THR A 283 -9.10 -29.94 2.09
C THR A 283 -8.99 -28.88 3.16
N GLU A 284 -7.80 -28.28 3.37
CA GLU A 284 -7.61 -27.11 4.23
C GLU A 284 -7.97 -25.79 3.54
N ILE A 285 -7.97 -25.77 2.22
CA ILE A 285 -8.37 -24.65 1.39
C ILE A 285 -9.90 -24.57 1.40
N GLY A 286 -10.43 -23.53 1.97
CA GLY A 286 -11.87 -23.26 1.92
C GLY A 286 -12.54 -23.44 3.27
N ARG A 287 -12.11 -22.65 4.25
CA ARG A 287 -12.97 -22.46 5.43
C ARG A 287 -14.33 -21.98 4.93
N GLN A 288 -15.35 -22.67 5.34
CA GLN A 288 -16.73 -22.45 4.90
C GLN A 288 -17.16 -20.97 4.95
N ALA A 289 -16.69 -20.22 5.96
CA ALA A 289 -16.95 -18.78 6.09
C ALA A 289 -16.35 -17.93 4.96
N ASP A 290 -15.15 -18.27 4.47
CA ASP A 290 -14.50 -17.55 3.38
C ASP A 290 -15.23 -17.77 2.05
N LEU A 291 -15.75 -19.00 1.84
CA LEU A 291 -16.58 -19.33 0.65
C LEU A 291 -17.95 -18.63 0.69
N TYR A 292 -18.58 -18.54 1.86
CA TYR A 292 -19.83 -17.78 2.01
C TYR A 292 -19.61 -16.28 1.76
N GLN A 293 -18.49 -15.73 2.22
CA GLN A 293 -18.12 -14.35 1.96
C GLN A 293 -17.93 -14.11 0.45
N LEU A 294 -17.19 -14.98 -0.23
CA LEU A 294 -16.99 -14.90 -1.67
C LEU A 294 -18.31 -15.03 -2.43
N LEU A 295 -19.19 -15.97 -2.02
CA LEU A 295 -20.51 -16.13 -2.65
C LEU A 295 -21.35 -14.86 -2.52
N ALA A 296 -21.34 -14.19 -1.37
CA ALA A 296 -22.03 -12.92 -1.20
C ALA A 296 -21.49 -11.84 -2.16
N TYR A 297 -20.16 -11.75 -2.35
CA TYR A 297 -19.55 -10.83 -3.31
C TYR A 297 -19.98 -11.12 -4.75
N VAL A 298 -19.93 -12.39 -5.18
CA VAL A 298 -20.28 -12.82 -6.53
C VAL A 298 -21.76 -12.54 -6.82
N THR A 299 -22.63 -12.87 -5.86
CA THR A 299 -24.08 -12.66 -5.99
C THR A 299 -24.41 -11.17 -6.13
N GLU A 300 -23.85 -10.32 -5.27
CA GLU A 300 -24.10 -8.87 -5.31
C GLU A 300 -23.49 -8.22 -6.56
N ALA A 301 -22.35 -8.73 -7.02
CA ALA A 301 -21.73 -8.27 -8.26
C ALA A 301 -22.48 -8.70 -9.53
N GLY A 302 -23.39 -9.68 -9.44
CA GLY A 302 -24.08 -10.28 -10.59
C GLY A 302 -23.13 -11.03 -11.52
N LEU A 303 -22.12 -11.71 -10.95
CA LEU A 303 -21.13 -12.49 -11.69
C LEU A 303 -21.39 -13.98 -11.59
N ASP A 304 -20.89 -14.76 -12.53
CA ASP A 304 -20.98 -16.21 -12.54
C ASP A 304 -19.80 -16.90 -11.84
N GLU A 305 -18.74 -16.13 -11.52
CA GLU A 305 -17.54 -16.64 -10.89
C GLU A 305 -16.90 -15.58 -9.98
N GLY A 306 -16.29 -16.07 -8.87
CA GLY A 306 -15.41 -15.29 -8.02
C GLY A 306 -14.18 -16.07 -7.61
N THR A 307 -13.13 -15.39 -7.20
CA THR A 307 -11.83 -16.00 -6.88
C THR A 307 -11.44 -15.73 -5.42
N LEU A 308 -11.19 -16.80 -4.67
CA LEU A 308 -10.62 -16.78 -3.33
C LEU A 308 -9.15 -17.20 -3.42
N ILE A 309 -8.26 -16.34 -2.97
CA ILE A 309 -6.82 -16.59 -3.02
C ILE A 309 -6.30 -16.85 -1.61
N TYR A 310 -5.77 -18.03 -1.39
CA TYR A 310 -5.03 -18.37 -0.17
C TYR A 310 -3.53 -18.21 -0.43
N ALA A 311 -2.92 -17.26 0.26
CA ALA A 311 -1.50 -16.99 0.19
C ALA A 311 -0.78 -17.65 1.37
N GLY A 312 0.04 -18.67 1.10
CA GLY A 312 0.70 -19.50 2.12
C GLY A 312 1.97 -20.16 1.61
N ALA A 313 2.14 -21.43 1.97
CA ALA A 313 3.28 -22.26 1.57
C ALA A 313 2.85 -23.49 0.73
N SER A 314 1.71 -23.42 0.11
CA SER A 314 1.17 -24.50 -0.73
C SER A 314 0.64 -23.93 -2.05
N ARG A 315 0.59 -24.78 -3.08
CA ARG A 315 0.07 -24.44 -4.40
C ARG A 315 -1.06 -25.40 -4.77
N GLY A 316 -2.13 -24.88 -5.32
CA GLY A 316 -3.26 -25.69 -5.78
C GLY A 316 -4.42 -24.84 -6.26
N GLU A 317 -5.38 -25.51 -6.91
CA GLU A 317 -6.61 -24.88 -7.38
C GLU A 317 -7.78 -25.86 -7.20
N VAL A 318 -8.92 -25.34 -6.72
CA VAL A 318 -10.18 -26.08 -6.61
C VAL A 318 -11.32 -25.17 -7.04
N VAL A 319 -12.29 -25.68 -7.77
CA VAL A 319 -13.50 -24.97 -8.16
C VAL A 319 -14.72 -25.63 -7.55
N HIS A 320 -15.48 -24.86 -6.77
CA HIS A 320 -16.76 -25.29 -6.23
C HIS A 320 -17.89 -24.68 -7.04
N THR A 321 -18.84 -25.52 -7.51
CA THR A 321 -20.04 -25.03 -8.19
C THR A 321 -21.21 -25.03 -7.22
N VAL A 322 -21.82 -23.87 -7.01
CA VAL A 322 -22.98 -23.72 -6.12
C VAL A 322 -24.20 -24.40 -6.75
N ARG A 323 -24.73 -25.40 -6.11
CA ARG A 323 -25.82 -26.27 -6.66
C ARG A 323 -27.06 -25.49 -7.08
N ALA A 324 -27.43 -24.46 -6.32
CA ALA A 324 -28.69 -23.73 -6.55
C ALA A 324 -28.59 -22.71 -7.69
N THR A 325 -27.41 -22.13 -7.89
CA THR A 325 -27.24 -20.98 -8.81
C THR A 325 -26.29 -21.25 -9.98
N GLY A 326 -25.49 -22.32 -9.89
CA GLY A 326 -24.42 -22.58 -10.87
C GLY A 326 -23.17 -21.69 -10.73
N VAL A 327 -23.17 -20.75 -9.79
CA VAL A 327 -22.03 -19.86 -9.51
C VAL A 327 -20.79 -20.68 -9.17
N ARG A 328 -19.65 -20.31 -9.76
CA ARG A 328 -18.35 -20.94 -9.52
C ARG A 328 -17.55 -20.14 -8.51
N LEU A 329 -17.11 -20.81 -7.48
CA LEU A 329 -16.19 -20.29 -6.46
C LEU A 329 -14.83 -20.95 -6.69
N ARG A 330 -13.92 -20.20 -7.31
CA ARG A 330 -12.57 -20.64 -7.59
C ARG A 330 -11.69 -20.36 -6.38
N VAL A 331 -11.03 -21.37 -5.88
CA VAL A 331 -10.09 -21.27 -4.76
C VAL A 331 -8.69 -21.58 -5.28
N VAL A 332 -7.78 -20.63 -5.13
CA VAL A 332 -6.39 -20.73 -5.58
C VAL A 332 -5.45 -20.60 -4.40
N ALA A 333 -4.55 -21.55 -4.24
CA ALA A 333 -3.47 -21.48 -3.26
C ALA A 333 -2.18 -21.02 -3.94
N LEU A 334 -1.54 -19.99 -3.36
CA LEU A 334 -0.27 -19.42 -3.83
C LEU A 334 0.84 -19.76 -2.84
N ASP A 335 1.96 -20.27 -3.34
CA ASP A 335 3.17 -20.48 -2.56
C ASP A 335 4.03 -19.21 -2.56
N LEU A 336 3.95 -18.45 -1.46
CA LEU A 336 4.71 -17.20 -1.27
C LEU A 336 6.23 -17.41 -1.19
N THR A 337 6.71 -18.65 -1.01
CA THR A 337 8.14 -18.98 -0.96
C THR A 337 8.73 -19.25 -2.33
N ALA A 338 7.88 -19.58 -3.30
CA ALA A 338 8.28 -19.97 -4.64
C ALA A 338 8.92 -18.82 -5.44
N ALA A 339 9.83 -19.18 -6.33
CA ALA A 339 10.51 -18.22 -7.20
C ALA A 339 9.57 -17.62 -8.24
N ASP A 340 8.56 -18.39 -8.68
CA ASP A 340 7.59 -18.05 -9.72
C ASP A 340 6.29 -17.44 -9.19
N ILE A 341 6.31 -16.87 -7.98
CA ILE A 341 5.10 -16.32 -7.33
C ILE A 341 4.36 -15.30 -8.19
N ASP A 342 5.08 -14.42 -8.92
CA ASP A 342 4.46 -13.45 -9.83
C ASP A 342 3.67 -14.15 -10.94
N HIS A 343 4.19 -15.26 -11.46
CA HIS A 343 3.52 -16.07 -12.47
C HIS A 343 2.27 -16.74 -11.87
N GLN A 344 2.36 -17.31 -10.66
CA GLN A 344 1.23 -17.93 -9.97
C GLN A 344 0.08 -16.93 -9.78
N VAL A 345 0.37 -15.70 -9.33
CA VAL A 345 -0.65 -14.65 -9.15
C VAL A 345 -1.30 -14.29 -10.49
N ARG A 346 -0.50 -14.12 -11.54
CA ARG A 346 -1.03 -13.76 -12.88
C ARG A 346 -1.90 -14.86 -13.47
N THR A 347 -1.58 -16.12 -13.23
CA THR A 347 -2.35 -17.27 -13.73
C THR A 347 -3.60 -17.55 -12.89
N ALA A 348 -3.64 -17.15 -11.63
CA ALA A 348 -4.81 -17.29 -10.78
C ALA A 348 -6.08 -16.61 -11.38
N VAL A 349 -5.90 -15.62 -12.23
CA VAL A 349 -6.99 -14.86 -12.87
C VAL A 349 -7.18 -15.21 -14.34
N SER A 350 -6.18 -15.80 -15.00
CA SER A 350 -6.20 -16.00 -16.47
C SER A 350 -7.16 -17.08 -16.95
N THR A 351 -7.62 -17.98 -16.09
CA THR A 351 -8.48 -19.10 -16.46
C THR A 351 -9.99 -18.82 -16.38
N GLY A 352 -10.39 -17.69 -15.77
CA GLY A 352 -11.81 -17.32 -15.58
C GLY A 352 -12.31 -16.12 -16.41
N PHE A 353 -11.42 -15.36 -17.03
CA PHE A 353 -11.81 -14.20 -17.82
C PHE A 353 -12.11 -14.58 -19.29
N SER A 354 -13.37 -14.82 -19.60
CA SER A 354 -13.86 -14.68 -20.97
C SER A 354 -13.83 -13.19 -21.32
N MET A 355 -12.74 -12.75 -21.94
CA MET A 355 -12.72 -11.44 -22.59
C MET A 355 -13.80 -11.46 -23.67
N ALA A 356 -14.92 -10.80 -23.45
CA ALA A 356 -15.79 -10.44 -24.54
C ALA A 356 -14.95 -9.63 -25.54
N PRO A 357 -14.92 -10.00 -26.83
CA PRO A 357 -14.16 -9.23 -27.81
C PRO A 357 -14.63 -7.76 -27.79
N PRO A 358 -13.74 -6.80 -28.01
CA PRO A 358 -14.13 -5.41 -28.11
C PRO A 358 -15.21 -5.33 -29.21
N SER A 359 -16.37 -4.82 -28.85
CA SER A 359 -17.43 -4.55 -29.80
C SER A 359 -16.85 -3.66 -30.91
N SER A 360 -16.68 -4.21 -32.10
CA SER A 360 -16.37 -3.45 -33.29
C SER A 360 -17.45 -2.40 -33.43
N ILE A 361 -17.08 -1.15 -33.17
CA ILE A 361 -17.90 0.01 -33.54
C ILE A 361 -17.87 0.08 -35.07
N VAL A 362 -19.02 -0.21 -35.68
CA VAL A 362 -19.32 0.10 -37.07
C VAL A 362 -19.77 1.54 -37.13
#